data_2af16618548ec4ef9766b8100bdd4f50
#
_entry.id   2af16618548ec4ef9766b8100bdd4f50
#
_cell.length_a   1.000
_cell.length_b   1.000
_cell.length_c   1.000
_cell.angle_alpha   90.00
_cell.angle_beta   90.00
_cell.angle_gamma   90.00
#
_symmetry.space_group_name_H-M   'P 1'
#
loop_
_entity.id
_entity.type
_entity.pdbx_description
1 polymer ?
#
loop_
_entity_poly.entity_id
_entity_poly.type
_entity_poly.pdbx_seq_one_letter_code
_entity_poly.pdbx_strand_id
1 'polypeptide(L)'
;MIREDVRNIAIIAHVDHGKTTLVDELLKQSGVFRENQEVAERVMDSNDIERERGITILSKNTAVTYKNTKINIIDTPGQADFGGEVERVLKMVNGVVLVVDAFEGAMPQTRFVLKKALELNLPVIVCINKIDRPEARPEEVIDEVLELFIELDANEEQLDCPFVFASAKQGFAKLNMDDESDSMQPLFETIIDYIPAPEGDENADTQVLISTIDYNEYVGRIGVGKIDNGKLKVNQDVVLVNHHEPDKQKRVKISKLYEFDGLNKVEVQEATVGAIVAISGITDIHIGDTICSPENPVAIPFQKISEPTISMNFMVNDSPLAGQEGKFVTSRHLRERLMRELNTDVSLRVEETENMDSFKVSGRGELHLSVLIENMRREGYEFAVSKAEVIYKEDERGKKLEPMEICYIDVPDEFSGAIIEKLSNRKGELQGMAPINGGFTRLEFSIPSRGLIGYRGQFMTDTKGNGIMNTVFDDYGPFKGEIQYRKQGSLIAFEAGEAITYGLFNAQERGTLFIGPGEKVYSGMIVGQTGRAEDIEVNVCKTKHLSNTRTSSSDEALRLVPKKVLSLEQALEFIDTDELLEITPENLRIRKKILDPTLRKRANIRKNNK
;
A
#
# COMPACT_ATOMS: atom_id res chain seq x y z
N MET A 1 -21.64 30.86 5.12
CA MET A 1 -21.51 31.09 3.67
C MET A 1 -21.39 29.74 2.98
N ILE A 2 -22.16 29.54 1.91
CA ILE A 2 -22.05 28.35 1.05
C ILE A 2 -21.18 28.72 -0.14
N ARG A 3 -20.13 27.95 -0.43
CA ARG A 3 -19.19 28.16 -1.54
C ARG A 3 -19.66 27.41 -2.80
N GLU A 4 -20.71 27.93 -3.45
CA GLU A 4 -21.27 27.28 -4.65
C GLU A 4 -20.27 27.14 -5.83
N ASP A 5 -19.21 27.95 -5.80
CA ASP A 5 -18.13 27.97 -6.76
C ASP A 5 -17.06 26.87 -6.52
N VAL A 6 -17.24 26.03 -5.48
CA VAL A 6 -16.28 24.97 -5.09
C VAL A 6 -16.99 23.64 -4.86
N ARG A 7 -16.36 22.54 -5.28
CA ARG A 7 -16.70 21.16 -4.89
C ARG A 7 -15.44 20.43 -4.47
N ASN A 8 -15.51 19.69 -3.37
CA ASN A 8 -14.42 18.87 -2.87
C ASN A 8 -14.86 17.41 -2.93
N ILE A 9 -14.19 16.61 -3.75
CA ILE A 9 -14.53 15.20 -3.94
C ILE A 9 -13.32 14.29 -3.73
N ALA A 10 -13.58 13.08 -3.23
CA ALA A 10 -12.63 11.99 -3.25
C ALA A 10 -13.02 10.97 -4.33
N ILE A 11 -12.05 10.38 -5.00
CA ILE A 11 -12.30 9.29 -5.94
C ILE A 11 -11.84 7.99 -5.32
N ILE A 12 -12.77 7.04 -5.23
CA ILE A 12 -12.59 5.69 -4.68
C ILE A 12 -12.74 4.69 -5.81
N ALA A 13 -11.85 3.72 -5.91
CA ALA A 13 -11.97 2.61 -6.84
C ALA A 13 -11.21 1.39 -6.38
N HIS A 14 -11.59 0.23 -6.88
CA HIS A 14 -10.73 -0.94 -6.85
C HIS A 14 -9.54 -0.76 -7.80
N VAL A 15 -8.47 -1.52 -7.56
CA VAL A 15 -7.32 -1.58 -8.48
C VAL A 15 -7.82 -1.96 -9.87
N ASP A 16 -7.28 -1.31 -10.89
CA ASP A 16 -7.63 -1.50 -12.30
C ASP A 16 -9.07 -1.12 -12.73
N HIS A 17 -9.94 -0.61 -11.87
CA HIS A 17 -11.27 -0.10 -12.27
C HIS A 17 -11.20 1.20 -13.09
N GLY A 18 -10.00 1.77 -13.27
CA GLY A 18 -9.76 2.91 -14.14
C GLY A 18 -9.83 4.27 -13.46
N LYS A 19 -9.60 4.33 -12.14
CA LYS A 19 -9.56 5.56 -11.34
C LYS A 19 -8.62 6.60 -11.94
N THR A 20 -7.34 6.26 -12.13
CA THR A 20 -6.32 7.16 -12.68
C THR A 20 -6.68 7.62 -14.09
N THR A 21 -7.17 6.73 -14.95
CA THR A 21 -7.61 7.07 -16.31
C THR A 21 -8.79 8.05 -16.29
N LEU A 22 -9.71 7.88 -15.34
CA LEU A 22 -10.85 8.82 -15.18
C LEU A 22 -10.38 10.20 -14.76
N VAL A 23 -9.48 10.29 -13.77
CA VAL A 23 -8.91 11.57 -13.33
C VAL A 23 -8.11 12.25 -14.44
N ASP A 24 -7.30 11.49 -15.18
CA ASP A 24 -6.57 12.02 -16.34
C ASP A 24 -7.52 12.61 -17.40
N GLU A 25 -8.64 11.95 -17.65
CA GLU A 25 -9.62 12.41 -18.62
C GLU A 25 -10.37 13.66 -18.14
N LEU A 26 -10.71 13.72 -16.85
CA LEU A 26 -11.28 14.95 -16.26
C LEU A 26 -10.31 16.13 -16.36
N LEU A 27 -9.02 15.91 -16.12
CA LEU A 27 -7.98 16.92 -16.28
C LEU A 27 -7.84 17.40 -17.73
N LYS A 28 -7.89 16.48 -18.70
CA LYS A 28 -7.81 16.83 -20.13
C LYS A 28 -9.00 17.68 -20.57
N GLN A 29 -10.21 17.25 -20.24
CA GLN A 29 -11.43 17.92 -20.69
C GLN A 29 -11.74 19.22 -19.95
N SER A 30 -11.14 19.44 -18.78
CA SER A 30 -11.23 20.73 -18.07
C SER A 30 -10.32 21.82 -18.64
N GLY A 31 -9.49 21.51 -19.65
CA GLY A 31 -8.58 22.49 -20.28
C GLY A 31 -7.31 22.78 -19.49
N VAL A 32 -6.96 21.98 -18.51
CA VAL A 32 -5.72 22.11 -17.72
C VAL A 32 -4.48 21.92 -18.60
N PHE A 33 -4.56 21.07 -19.63
CA PHE A 33 -3.48 20.85 -20.60
C PHE A 33 -3.67 21.68 -21.87
N ARG A 34 -2.57 22.19 -22.44
CA ARG A 34 -2.60 22.88 -23.73
C ARG A 34 -2.89 21.89 -24.86
N GLU A 35 -3.63 22.32 -25.89
CA GLU A 35 -4.09 21.48 -27.02
C GLU A 35 -2.99 20.65 -27.73
N ASN A 36 -1.72 21.02 -27.62
CA ASN A 36 -0.59 20.33 -28.24
C ASN A 36 0.40 19.72 -27.22
N GLN A 37 0.01 19.58 -25.97
CA GLN A 37 0.86 18.98 -24.95
C GLN A 37 0.67 17.45 -24.98
N GLU A 38 1.70 16.69 -25.37
CA GLU A 38 1.73 15.24 -25.14
C GLU A 38 1.72 14.99 -23.65
N VAL A 39 0.61 14.49 -23.14
CA VAL A 39 0.42 14.12 -21.74
C VAL A 39 0.73 12.64 -21.63
N ALA A 40 1.69 12.29 -20.80
CA ALA A 40 1.95 10.88 -20.47
C ALA A 40 0.70 10.25 -19.86
N GLU A 41 0.40 9.01 -20.19
CA GLU A 41 -0.66 8.26 -19.52
C GLU A 41 -0.36 8.16 -18.02
N ARG A 42 -1.41 8.20 -17.17
CA ARG A 42 -1.32 8.15 -15.70
C ARG A 42 -0.53 9.33 -15.10
N VAL A 43 -0.93 10.52 -15.44
CA VAL A 43 -0.29 11.78 -14.98
C VAL A 43 -0.29 11.90 -13.45
N MET A 44 -1.32 11.35 -12.79
CA MET A 44 -1.41 11.35 -11.32
C MET A 44 -0.44 10.36 -10.66
N ASP A 45 -0.03 9.29 -11.34
CA ASP A 45 0.90 8.30 -10.80
C ASP A 45 2.35 8.81 -10.95
N SER A 46 2.80 9.63 -10.02
CA SER A 46 4.15 10.24 -10.06
C SER A 46 5.27 9.27 -9.68
N ASN A 47 4.94 8.16 -9.02
CA ASN A 47 5.89 7.13 -8.61
C ASN A 47 5.90 5.98 -9.62
N ASP A 48 7.09 5.55 -10.05
CA ASP A 48 7.23 4.43 -11.00
C ASP A 48 6.61 3.13 -10.47
N ILE A 49 6.62 2.91 -9.15
CA ILE A 49 6.00 1.75 -8.51
C ILE A 49 4.47 1.81 -8.62
N GLU A 50 3.86 2.99 -8.46
CA GLU A 50 2.42 3.18 -8.66
C GLU A 50 2.04 2.83 -10.11
N ARG A 51 2.82 3.31 -11.10
CA ARG A 51 2.58 3.02 -12.52
C ARG A 51 2.72 1.54 -12.85
N GLU A 52 3.77 0.88 -12.35
CA GLU A 52 4.03 -0.52 -12.63
C GLU A 52 3.01 -1.46 -11.97
N ARG A 53 2.57 -1.13 -10.75
CA ARG A 53 1.62 -1.95 -9.98
C ARG A 53 0.17 -1.59 -10.23
N GLY A 54 -0.10 -0.46 -10.88
CA GLY A 54 -1.46 0.05 -11.12
C GLY A 54 -2.18 0.50 -9.85
N ILE A 55 -1.47 0.78 -8.75
CA ILE A 55 -2.05 1.14 -7.45
C ILE A 55 -1.69 2.57 -7.06
N THR A 56 -2.59 3.26 -6.36
CA THR A 56 -2.28 4.52 -5.68
C THR A 56 -1.74 4.21 -4.29
N ILE A 57 -0.56 4.73 -3.98
CA ILE A 57 0.12 4.55 -2.69
C ILE A 57 -0.11 5.78 -1.81
N LEU A 58 0.06 6.97 -2.38
CA LEU A 58 -0.11 8.26 -1.69
C LEU A 58 -1.29 9.03 -2.25
N SER A 59 -2.07 9.64 -1.36
CA SER A 59 -3.15 10.55 -1.75
C SER A 59 -2.60 11.77 -2.46
N LYS A 60 -3.21 12.13 -3.58
CA LYS A 60 -2.81 13.29 -4.38
C LYS A 60 -3.97 14.23 -4.54
N ASN A 61 -3.65 15.52 -4.49
CA ASN A 61 -4.61 16.58 -4.67
C ASN A 61 -4.44 17.18 -6.06
N THR A 62 -5.55 17.33 -6.77
CA THR A 62 -5.63 18.07 -8.02
C THR A 62 -6.90 18.92 -8.05
N ALA A 63 -6.98 19.88 -8.94
CA ALA A 63 -8.16 20.68 -9.12
C ALA A 63 -8.43 20.91 -10.60
N VAL A 64 -9.69 20.85 -10.97
CA VAL A 64 -10.16 21.18 -12.32
C VAL A 64 -11.20 22.28 -12.21
N THR A 65 -11.33 23.11 -13.25
CA THR A 65 -12.38 24.11 -13.33
C THR A 65 -13.34 23.73 -14.45
N TYR A 66 -14.60 23.51 -14.09
CA TYR A 66 -15.66 23.26 -15.06
C TYR A 66 -16.70 24.38 -14.98
N LYS A 67 -16.93 25.06 -16.11
CA LYS A 67 -17.70 26.33 -16.14
C LYS A 67 -17.09 27.31 -15.14
N ASN A 68 -17.83 27.69 -14.09
CA ASN A 68 -17.36 28.61 -13.04
C ASN A 68 -17.12 27.89 -11.69
N THR A 69 -17.12 26.57 -11.66
CA THR A 69 -16.95 25.78 -10.43
C THR A 69 -15.58 25.11 -10.41
N LYS A 70 -14.84 25.34 -9.35
CA LYS A 70 -13.57 24.64 -9.04
C LYS A 70 -13.90 23.32 -8.35
N ILE A 71 -13.47 22.23 -8.93
CA ILE A 71 -13.63 20.88 -8.39
C ILE A 71 -12.26 20.41 -7.91
N ASN A 72 -12.07 20.35 -6.60
CA ASN A 72 -10.90 19.73 -6.00
C ASN A 72 -11.11 18.21 -5.97
N ILE A 73 -10.18 17.49 -6.52
CA ILE A 73 -10.22 16.02 -6.64
C ILE A 73 -9.08 15.46 -5.81
N ILE A 74 -9.41 14.61 -4.83
CA ILE A 74 -8.42 13.90 -4.03
C ILE A 74 -8.43 12.44 -4.46
N ASP A 75 -7.30 12.00 -5.00
CA ASP A 75 -7.09 10.61 -5.33
C ASP A 75 -6.74 9.81 -4.07
N THR A 76 -7.50 8.76 -3.77
CA THR A 76 -7.34 7.98 -2.55
C THR A 76 -6.70 6.62 -2.82
N PRO A 77 -5.81 6.14 -1.91
CA PRO A 77 -5.36 4.76 -1.97
C PRO A 77 -6.53 3.78 -1.86
N GLY A 78 -6.54 2.76 -2.71
CA GLY A 78 -7.59 1.72 -2.71
C GLY A 78 -7.33 0.57 -1.73
N GLN A 79 -6.13 0.49 -1.14
CA GLN A 79 -5.73 -0.64 -0.30
C GLN A 79 -5.85 -0.33 1.20
N ALA A 80 -6.27 -1.33 1.98
CA ALA A 80 -6.49 -1.20 3.41
C ALA A 80 -5.22 -0.86 4.21
N ASP A 81 -4.04 -1.23 3.72
CA ASP A 81 -2.74 -0.87 4.33
C ASP A 81 -2.55 0.65 4.45
N PHE A 82 -3.26 1.42 3.61
CA PHE A 82 -3.28 2.89 3.62
C PHE A 82 -4.56 3.49 4.22
N GLY A 83 -5.35 2.70 4.95
CA GLY A 83 -6.67 3.10 5.47
C GLY A 83 -6.68 4.38 6.30
N GLY A 84 -5.63 4.67 7.04
CA GLY A 84 -5.55 5.92 7.79
C GLY A 84 -5.39 7.18 6.93
N GLU A 85 -4.86 7.07 5.71
CA GLU A 85 -4.84 8.17 4.75
C GLU A 85 -6.24 8.42 4.20
N VAL A 86 -6.95 7.35 3.89
CA VAL A 86 -8.33 7.40 3.40
C VAL A 86 -9.24 8.16 4.36
N GLU A 87 -9.23 7.82 5.66
CA GLU A 87 -10.07 8.51 6.66
C GLU A 87 -9.78 10.02 6.74
N ARG A 88 -8.51 10.40 6.62
CA ARG A 88 -8.11 11.81 6.64
C ARG A 88 -8.54 12.56 5.41
N VAL A 89 -8.42 11.93 4.24
CA VAL A 89 -8.87 12.49 2.97
C VAL A 89 -10.38 12.69 2.96
N LEU A 90 -11.14 11.72 3.45
CA LEU A 90 -12.61 11.80 3.49
C LEU A 90 -13.13 12.96 4.36
N LYS A 91 -12.36 13.43 5.34
CA LYS A 91 -12.71 14.62 6.12
C LYS A 91 -12.52 15.95 5.36
N MET A 92 -11.72 15.96 4.29
CA MET A 92 -11.52 17.16 3.46
C MET A 92 -12.58 17.33 2.38
N VAL A 93 -13.36 16.29 2.09
CA VAL A 93 -14.28 16.28 0.95
C VAL A 93 -15.74 16.41 1.38
N ASN A 94 -16.58 16.80 0.42
CA ASN A 94 -18.01 16.95 0.60
C ASN A 94 -18.80 15.82 -0.05
N GLY A 95 -18.13 14.95 -0.81
CA GLY A 95 -18.71 13.77 -1.42
C GLY A 95 -17.68 12.90 -2.10
N VAL A 96 -18.13 11.76 -2.61
CA VAL A 96 -17.29 10.72 -3.15
C VAL A 96 -17.78 10.29 -4.53
N VAL A 97 -16.84 10.00 -5.43
CA VAL A 97 -17.10 9.29 -6.69
C VAL A 97 -16.54 7.88 -6.56
N LEU A 98 -17.42 6.89 -6.52
CA LEU A 98 -17.09 5.47 -6.51
C LEU A 98 -17.01 4.96 -7.95
N VAL A 99 -15.81 4.56 -8.39
CA VAL A 99 -15.61 4.01 -9.74
C VAL A 99 -15.64 2.50 -9.69
N VAL A 100 -16.54 1.90 -10.46
CA VAL A 100 -16.76 0.45 -10.54
C VAL A 100 -16.61 0.00 -11.98
N ASP A 101 -15.88 -1.10 -12.22
CA ASP A 101 -15.76 -1.70 -13.55
C ASP A 101 -17.09 -2.35 -13.96
N ALA A 102 -17.57 -2.06 -15.17
CA ALA A 102 -18.85 -2.55 -15.69
C ALA A 102 -18.91 -4.08 -15.89
N PHE A 103 -17.76 -4.76 -15.86
CA PHE A 103 -17.67 -6.21 -15.95
C PHE A 103 -17.40 -6.87 -14.61
N GLU A 104 -16.39 -6.37 -13.87
CA GLU A 104 -15.96 -6.96 -12.60
C GLU A 104 -16.95 -6.70 -11.46
N GLY A 105 -17.65 -5.56 -11.49
CA GLY A 105 -18.65 -5.20 -10.48
C GLY A 105 -18.06 -4.71 -9.17
N ALA A 106 -18.83 -4.85 -8.09
CA ALA A 106 -18.46 -4.37 -6.75
C ALA A 106 -17.42 -5.29 -6.08
N MET A 107 -16.19 -4.81 -5.94
CA MET A 107 -15.08 -5.59 -5.42
C MET A 107 -14.82 -5.36 -3.92
N PRO A 108 -14.32 -6.37 -3.17
CA PRO A 108 -14.13 -6.28 -1.72
C PRO A 108 -13.24 -5.14 -1.22
N GLN A 109 -12.25 -4.71 -2.00
CA GLN A 109 -11.32 -3.65 -1.56
C GLN A 109 -12.02 -2.29 -1.34
N THR A 110 -13.07 -2.02 -2.11
CA THR A 110 -13.82 -0.77 -1.98
C THR A 110 -14.66 -0.71 -0.72
N ARG A 111 -14.97 -1.86 -0.10
CA ARG A 111 -15.82 -1.95 1.10
C ARG A 111 -15.33 -1.07 2.25
N PHE A 112 -14.04 -1.12 2.54
CA PHE A 112 -13.48 -0.35 3.66
C PHE A 112 -13.64 1.16 3.43
N VAL A 113 -13.22 1.65 2.25
CA VAL A 113 -13.27 3.08 1.94
C VAL A 113 -14.71 3.56 1.84
N LEU A 114 -15.57 2.77 1.20
CA LEU A 114 -17.00 3.06 1.06
C LEU A 114 -17.69 3.08 2.43
N LYS A 115 -17.44 2.08 3.29
CA LYS A 115 -17.96 2.07 4.66
C LYS A 115 -17.62 3.35 5.42
N LYS A 116 -16.36 3.80 5.33
CA LYS A 116 -15.94 5.05 5.98
C LYS A 116 -16.62 6.29 5.39
N ALA A 117 -16.83 6.33 4.09
CA ALA A 117 -17.58 7.41 3.44
C ALA A 117 -19.04 7.45 3.90
N LEU A 118 -19.69 6.28 3.99
CA LEU A 118 -21.08 6.15 4.46
C LEU A 118 -21.21 6.50 5.96
N GLU A 119 -20.28 6.07 6.81
CA GLU A 119 -20.23 6.43 8.24
C GLU A 119 -20.10 7.95 8.45
N LEU A 120 -19.42 8.65 7.53
CA LEU A 120 -19.29 10.11 7.54
C LEU A 120 -20.48 10.83 6.86
N ASN A 121 -21.52 10.10 6.46
CA ASN A 121 -22.67 10.62 5.71
C ASN A 121 -22.29 11.39 4.43
N LEU A 122 -21.21 11.00 3.77
CA LEU A 122 -20.83 11.61 2.51
C LEU A 122 -21.73 11.09 1.38
N PRO A 123 -22.30 11.98 0.54
CA PRO A 123 -23.01 11.56 -0.67
C PRO A 123 -22.05 10.87 -1.64
N VAL A 124 -22.53 9.81 -2.29
CA VAL A 124 -21.74 8.98 -3.20
C VAL A 124 -22.35 9.04 -4.60
N ILE A 125 -21.54 9.36 -5.59
CA ILE A 125 -21.88 9.18 -7.02
C ILE A 125 -21.22 7.86 -7.44
N VAL A 126 -21.98 6.97 -8.07
CA VAL A 126 -21.45 5.71 -8.61
C VAL A 126 -21.15 5.88 -10.10
N CYS A 127 -19.87 5.78 -10.47
CA CYS A 127 -19.42 5.82 -11.85
C CYS A 127 -19.10 4.41 -12.33
N ILE A 128 -20.00 3.84 -13.15
CA ILE A 128 -19.80 2.53 -13.79
C ILE A 128 -18.94 2.75 -15.03
N ASN A 129 -17.65 2.40 -14.91
CA ASN A 129 -16.64 2.64 -15.94
C ASN A 129 -16.42 1.41 -16.84
N LYS A 130 -15.81 1.64 -18.00
CA LYS A 130 -15.48 0.64 -19.01
C LYS A 130 -16.71 -0.01 -19.68
N ILE A 131 -17.76 0.76 -19.85
CA ILE A 131 -18.98 0.32 -20.55
C ILE A 131 -18.74 0.00 -22.03
N ASP A 132 -17.59 0.39 -22.58
CA ASP A 132 -17.13 0.08 -23.93
C ASP A 132 -16.68 -1.38 -24.11
N ARG A 133 -16.53 -2.14 -23.04
CA ARG A 133 -16.15 -3.57 -23.12
C ARG A 133 -17.32 -4.41 -23.61
N PRO A 134 -17.07 -5.42 -24.48
CA PRO A 134 -18.12 -6.31 -24.97
C PRO A 134 -18.82 -7.12 -23.87
N GLU A 135 -18.10 -7.41 -22.78
CA GLU A 135 -18.57 -8.19 -21.64
C GLU A 135 -19.21 -7.32 -20.53
N ALA A 136 -19.35 -6.01 -20.77
CA ALA A 136 -19.95 -5.11 -19.79
C ALA A 136 -21.40 -5.49 -19.45
N ARG A 137 -21.72 -5.47 -18.15
CA ARG A 137 -23.04 -5.81 -17.59
C ARG A 137 -23.53 -4.73 -16.61
N PRO A 138 -23.67 -3.48 -17.05
CA PRO A 138 -23.89 -2.34 -16.17
C PRO A 138 -25.14 -2.44 -15.29
N GLU A 139 -26.23 -3.03 -15.76
CA GLU A 139 -27.46 -3.20 -14.99
C GLU A 139 -27.26 -4.14 -13.79
N GLU A 140 -26.58 -5.28 -13.98
CA GLU A 140 -26.24 -6.20 -12.89
C GLU A 140 -25.28 -5.55 -11.89
N VAL A 141 -24.35 -4.72 -12.36
CA VAL A 141 -23.39 -4.00 -11.49
C VAL A 141 -24.10 -2.96 -10.62
N ILE A 142 -25.17 -2.32 -11.09
CA ILE A 142 -26.01 -1.45 -10.26
C ILE A 142 -26.55 -2.23 -9.06
N ASP A 143 -27.15 -3.39 -9.30
CA ASP A 143 -27.72 -4.25 -8.26
C ASP A 143 -26.64 -4.67 -7.25
N GLU A 144 -25.47 -5.11 -7.72
CA GLU A 144 -24.33 -5.48 -6.87
C GLU A 144 -23.84 -4.31 -5.99
N VAL A 145 -23.80 -3.09 -6.52
CA VAL A 145 -23.41 -1.90 -5.75
C VAL A 145 -24.46 -1.55 -4.72
N LEU A 146 -25.74 -1.63 -5.04
CA LEU A 146 -26.82 -1.38 -4.09
C LEU A 146 -26.86 -2.45 -2.99
N GLU A 147 -26.63 -3.72 -3.32
CA GLU A 147 -26.46 -4.78 -2.32
C GLU A 147 -25.29 -4.48 -1.38
N LEU A 148 -24.15 -4.03 -1.92
CA LEU A 148 -23.00 -3.63 -1.12
C LEU A 148 -23.34 -2.46 -0.18
N PHE A 149 -24.09 -1.48 -0.63
CA PHE A 149 -24.52 -0.35 0.21
C PHE A 149 -25.41 -0.82 1.36
N ILE A 150 -26.36 -1.74 1.08
CA ILE A 150 -27.23 -2.34 2.11
C ILE A 150 -26.39 -3.14 3.12
N GLU A 151 -25.43 -3.93 2.68
CA GLU A 151 -24.51 -4.67 3.56
C GLU A 151 -23.65 -3.76 4.46
N LEU A 152 -23.41 -2.53 4.01
CA LEU A 152 -22.65 -1.51 4.74
C LEU A 152 -23.54 -0.57 5.57
N ASP A 153 -24.80 -0.93 5.81
CA ASP A 153 -25.78 -0.16 6.59
C ASP A 153 -26.05 1.25 6.02
N ALA A 154 -26.03 1.42 4.69
CA ALA A 154 -26.38 2.67 4.06
C ALA A 154 -27.83 3.08 4.36
N ASN A 155 -28.05 4.36 4.58
CA ASN A 155 -29.39 4.91 4.79
C ASN A 155 -30.15 5.12 3.45
N GLU A 156 -31.45 5.46 3.52
CA GLU A 156 -32.30 5.64 2.34
C GLU A 156 -31.78 6.71 1.38
N GLU A 157 -31.23 7.81 1.91
CA GLU A 157 -30.66 8.90 1.08
C GLU A 157 -29.39 8.43 0.33
N GLN A 158 -28.59 7.59 0.98
CA GLN A 158 -27.38 7.03 0.37
C GLN A 158 -27.69 5.98 -0.69
N LEU A 159 -28.80 5.24 -0.54
CA LEU A 159 -29.28 4.28 -1.54
C LEU A 159 -29.86 4.95 -2.77
N ASP A 160 -30.37 6.18 -2.65
CA ASP A 160 -30.85 7.01 -3.79
C ASP A 160 -29.71 7.77 -4.46
N CYS A 161 -28.56 7.13 -4.63
CA CYS A 161 -27.37 7.72 -5.22
C CYS A 161 -27.45 7.74 -6.77
N PRO A 162 -26.90 8.79 -7.43
CA PRO A 162 -26.86 8.84 -8.88
C PRO A 162 -25.85 7.85 -9.46
N PHE A 163 -26.22 7.22 -10.58
CA PHE A 163 -25.35 6.40 -11.40
C PHE A 163 -24.96 7.14 -12.67
N VAL A 164 -23.67 7.09 -13.00
CA VAL A 164 -23.12 7.62 -14.25
C VAL A 164 -22.38 6.50 -14.97
N PHE A 165 -22.63 6.32 -16.25
CA PHE A 165 -21.99 5.31 -17.08
C PHE A 165 -20.86 5.95 -17.87
N ALA A 166 -19.65 5.41 -17.81
CA ALA A 166 -18.49 6.03 -18.43
C ALA A 166 -17.58 5.04 -19.16
N SER A 167 -16.89 5.56 -20.16
CA SER A 167 -15.66 4.98 -20.68
C SER A 167 -14.55 6.02 -20.55
N ALA A 168 -13.80 5.95 -19.46
CA ALA A 168 -12.67 6.85 -19.22
C ALA A 168 -11.63 6.78 -20.34
N LYS A 169 -11.44 5.59 -20.93
CA LYS A 169 -10.50 5.38 -22.04
C LYS A 169 -10.94 6.09 -23.33
N GLN A 170 -12.23 6.13 -23.59
CA GLN A 170 -12.81 6.78 -24.79
C GLN A 170 -13.22 8.23 -24.51
N GLY A 171 -13.18 8.69 -23.26
CA GLY A 171 -13.38 10.07 -22.87
C GLY A 171 -14.83 10.53 -22.81
N PHE A 172 -15.79 9.63 -22.54
CA PHE A 172 -17.20 10.01 -22.43
C PHE A 172 -17.89 9.45 -21.19
N ALA A 173 -18.96 10.11 -20.78
CA ALA A 173 -19.88 9.68 -19.73
C ALA A 173 -21.34 9.91 -20.15
N LYS A 174 -22.26 9.11 -19.57
CA LYS A 174 -23.70 9.14 -19.87
C LYS A 174 -24.51 8.99 -18.58
N LEU A 175 -25.72 9.54 -18.56
CA LEU A 175 -26.66 9.33 -17.45
C LEU A 175 -27.53 8.07 -17.68
N ASN A 176 -27.83 7.74 -18.93
CA ASN A 176 -28.50 6.51 -19.32
C ASN A 176 -27.70 5.80 -20.41
N MET A 177 -27.80 4.47 -20.49
CA MET A 177 -27.06 3.70 -21.48
C MET A 177 -27.40 4.05 -22.93
N ASP A 178 -28.63 4.50 -23.18
CA ASP A 178 -29.12 4.87 -24.51
C ASP A 178 -28.74 6.30 -24.95
N ASP A 179 -28.19 7.11 -24.03
CA ASP A 179 -27.80 8.48 -24.34
C ASP A 179 -26.59 8.49 -25.30
N GLU A 180 -26.52 9.48 -26.18
CA GLU A 180 -25.33 9.82 -26.96
C GLU A 180 -24.49 10.84 -26.20
N SER A 181 -23.21 10.55 -26.04
CA SER A 181 -22.25 11.46 -25.41
C SER A 181 -20.84 11.24 -25.96
N ASP A 182 -20.10 12.32 -26.12
CA ASP A 182 -18.71 12.35 -26.58
C ASP A 182 -17.76 13.02 -25.58
N SER A 183 -18.26 13.31 -24.37
CA SER A 183 -17.48 14.03 -23.34
C SER A 183 -17.82 13.57 -21.93
N MET A 184 -17.00 13.98 -20.95
CA MET A 184 -17.24 13.78 -19.52
C MET A 184 -18.22 14.77 -18.91
N GLN A 185 -18.86 15.63 -19.72
CA GLN A 185 -19.80 16.63 -19.23
C GLN A 185 -20.87 16.07 -18.29
N PRO A 186 -21.54 14.92 -18.56
CA PRO A 186 -22.55 14.38 -17.65
C PRO A 186 -22.00 14.08 -16.24
N LEU A 187 -20.76 13.62 -16.13
CA LEU A 187 -20.13 13.39 -14.84
C LEU A 187 -19.81 14.69 -14.11
N PHE A 188 -19.27 15.70 -14.81
CA PHE A 188 -19.03 17.01 -14.21
C PHE A 188 -20.32 17.65 -13.69
N GLU A 189 -21.39 17.60 -14.46
CA GLU A 189 -22.68 18.16 -14.06
C GLU A 189 -23.27 17.40 -12.86
N THR A 190 -23.22 16.07 -12.86
CA THR A 190 -23.66 15.27 -11.71
C THR A 190 -22.85 15.62 -10.44
N ILE A 191 -21.54 15.83 -10.54
CA ILE A 191 -20.72 16.25 -9.40
C ILE A 191 -21.18 17.60 -8.85
N ILE A 192 -21.42 18.58 -9.72
CA ILE A 192 -21.83 19.94 -9.32
C ILE A 192 -23.23 19.94 -8.71
N ASP A 193 -24.15 19.17 -9.27
CA ASP A 193 -25.56 19.17 -8.87
C ASP A 193 -25.82 18.33 -7.61
N TYR A 194 -25.12 17.21 -7.45
CA TYR A 194 -25.38 16.27 -6.37
C TYR A 194 -24.47 16.44 -5.14
N ILE A 195 -23.18 16.75 -5.35
CA ILE A 195 -22.27 16.96 -4.23
C ILE A 195 -22.49 18.35 -3.62
N PRO A 196 -22.74 18.45 -2.29
CA PRO A 196 -22.96 19.73 -1.65
C PRO A 196 -21.72 20.63 -1.70
N ALA A 197 -21.95 21.92 -1.85
CA ALA A 197 -20.91 22.92 -1.74
C ALA A 197 -20.38 23.00 -0.29
N PRO A 198 -19.09 23.26 -0.08
CA PRO A 198 -18.57 23.43 1.27
C PRO A 198 -19.21 24.65 1.97
N GLU A 199 -19.52 24.44 3.25
CA GLU A 199 -20.14 25.46 4.11
C GLU A 199 -19.18 25.86 5.23
N GLY A 200 -19.28 27.11 5.67
CA GLY A 200 -18.56 27.64 6.82
C GLY A 200 -18.75 29.15 6.96
N ASP A 201 -18.18 29.71 8.03
CA ASP A 201 -18.24 31.15 8.27
C ASP A 201 -16.86 31.77 7.98
N GLU A 202 -16.80 32.57 6.90
CA GLU A 202 -15.56 33.27 6.51
C GLU A 202 -15.14 34.39 7.47
N ASN A 203 -16.07 34.87 8.33
CA ASN A 203 -15.81 35.90 9.31
C ASN A 203 -15.51 35.32 10.73
N ALA A 204 -15.61 34.01 10.88
CA ALA A 204 -15.23 33.31 12.11
C ALA A 204 -13.71 33.20 12.27
N ASP A 205 -13.29 32.74 13.42
CA ASP A 205 -11.89 32.40 13.68
C ASP A 205 -11.40 31.32 12.73
N THR A 206 -10.18 31.50 12.23
CA THR A 206 -9.57 30.56 11.29
C THR A 206 -9.43 29.17 11.91
N GLN A 207 -9.88 28.16 11.18
CA GLN A 207 -9.68 26.74 11.51
C GLN A 207 -9.36 25.95 10.25
N VAL A 208 -8.16 25.33 10.23
CA VAL A 208 -7.69 24.47 9.14
C VAL A 208 -7.12 23.21 9.72
N LEU A 209 -7.77 22.06 9.50
CA LEU A 209 -7.26 20.76 9.91
C LEU A 209 -6.24 20.25 8.87
N ILE A 210 -5.03 19.95 9.31
CA ILE A 210 -3.99 19.36 8.46
C ILE A 210 -4.24 17.85 8.34
N SER A 211 -4.59 17.43 7.15
CA SER A 211 -4.98 16.04 6.84
C SER A 211 -3.88 15.24 6.15
N THR A 212 -3.03 15.89 5.35
CA THR A 212 -1.88 15.24 4.69
C THR A 212 -0.63 16.12 4.81
N ILE A 213 0.53 15.49 4.72
CA ILE A 213 1.83 16.16 4.69
C ILE A 213 2.52 15.80 3.37
N ASP A 214 3.04 16.82 2.70
CA ASP A 214 3.96 16.70 1.59
C ASP A 214 5.33 17.22 2.03
N TYR A 215 6.38 16.93 1.28
CA TYR A 215 7.72 17.36 1.57
C TYR A 215 8.44 17.86 0.31
N ASN A 216 9.11 18.97 0.47
CA ASN A 216 9.98 19.51 -0.58
C ASN A 216 11.32 19.89 0.02
N GLU A 217 12.43 19.51 -0.62
CA GLU A 217 13.78 19.74 -0.10
C GLU A 217 14.12 21.23 0.12
N TYR A 218 13.47 22.14 -0.60
CA TYR A 218 13.73 23.58 -0.52
C TYR A 218 12.88 24.30 0.53
N VAL A 219 11.63 23.84 0.75
CA VAL A 219 10.68 24.52 1.66
C VAL A 219 10.34 23.68 2.90
N GLY A 220 10.83 22.44 2.96
CA GLY A 220 10.56 21.52 4.06
C GLY A 220 9.17 20.90 3.98
N ARG A 221 8.56 20.65 5.14
CA ARG A 221 7.20 20.09 5.24
C ARG A 221 6.16 21.07 4.75
N ILE A 222 5.18 20.53 4.04
CA ILE A 222 4.03 21.25 3.50
C ILE A 222 2.79 20.57 4.05
N GLY A 223 2.05 21.26 4.91
CA GLY A 223 0.77 20.76 5.42
C GLY A 223 -0.35 21.04 4.42
N VAL A 224 -1.18 20.03 4.13
CA VAL A 224 -2.35 20.17 3.28
C VAL A 224 -3.61 19.93 4.10
N GLY A 225 -4.57 20.83 3.97
CA GLY A 225 -5.82 20.77 4.69
C GLY A 225 -6.92 21.62 4.06
N LYS A 226 -8.16 21.43 4.53
CA LYS A 226 -9.32 22.23 4.13
C LYS A 226 -9.54 23.33 5.16
N ILE A 227 -9.86 24.54 4.69
CA ILE A 227 -10.30 25.63 5.54
C ILE A 227 -11.76 25.40 5.91
N ASP A 228 -12.01 25.04 7.18
CA ASP A 228 -13.36 24.81 7.68
C ASP A 228 -14.05 26.11 8.07
N ASN A 229 -13.32 27.05 8.68
CA ASN A 229 -13.81 28.37 9.04
C ASN A 229 -12.76 29.46 8.81
N GLY A 230 -13.21 30.69 8.66
CA GLY A 230 -12.35 31.85 8.55
C GLY A 230 -11.63 31.98 7.22
N LYS A 231 -10.52 32.68 7.26
CA LYS A 231 -9.62 32.94 6.12
C LYS A 231 -8.18 32.71 6.55
N LEU A 232 -7.37 32.29 5.61
CA LEU A 232 -5.93 32.12 5.81
C LEU A 232 -5.17 33.02 4.84
N LYS A 233 -4.20 33.78 5.37
CA LYS A 233 -3.38 34.73 4.60
C LYS A 233 -1.89 34.46 4.76
N VAL A 234 -1.14 34.79 3.73
CA VAL A 234 0.32 34.86 3.82
C VAL A 234 0.71 35.90 4.87
N ASN A 235 1.75 35.58 5.67
CA ASN A 235 2.23 36.39 6.81
C ASN A 235 1.28 36.50 8.00
N GLN A 236 0.18 35.75 8.04
CA GLN A 236 -0.71 35.70 9.20
C GLN A 236 -0.02 34.97 10.37
N ASP A 237 -0.18 35.52 11.57
CA ASP A 237 0.19 34.84 12.82
C ASP A 237 -0.93 33.90 13.23
N VAL A 238 -0.60 32.64 13.46
CA VAL A 238 -1.56 31.58 13.79
C VAL A 238 -1.01 30.71 14.91
N VAL A 239 -1.87 29.89 15.49
CA VAL A 239 -1.52 28.92 16.53
C VAL A 239 -1.80 27.51 16.01
N LEU A 240 -0.82 26.62 16.15
CA LEU A 240 -1.00 25.18 15.97
C LEU A 240 -1.51 24.57 17.26
N VAL A 241 -2.58 23.81 17.18
CA VAL A 241 -3.22 23.08 18.28
C VAL A 241 -3.52 21.67 17.80
N ASN A 242 -3.33 20.67 18.68
CA ASN A 242 -3.67 19.30 18.36
C ASN A 242 -4.76 18.80 19.31
N HIS A 243 -5.78 18.14 18.78
CA HIS A 243 -6.92 17.64 19.57
C HIS A 243 -6.49 16.66 20.67
N HIS A 244 -5.47 15.84 20.42
CA HIS A 244 -4.96 14.86 21.39
C HIS A 244 -3.92 15.43 22.37
N GLU A 245 -3.41 16.65 22.10
CA GLU A 245 -2.43 17.36 22.93
C GLU A 245 -2.82 18.83 23.09
N PRO A 246 -4.00 19.16 23.66
CA PRO A 246 -4.56 20.50 23.66
C PRO A 246 -3.70 21.53 24.43
N ASP A 247 -2.88 21.04 25.36
CA ASP A 247 -1.98 21.90 26.16
C ASP A 247 -0.73 22.36 25.40
N LYS A 248 -0.42 21.69 24.27
CA LYS A 248 0.73 22.05 23.42
C LYS A 248 0.28 23.00 22.31
N GLN A 249 0.41 24.29 22.57
CA GLN A 249 0.12 25.32 21.59
C GLN A 249 1.42 25.94 21.07
N LYS A 250 1.54 26.10 19.75
CA LYS A 250 2.70 26.69 19.10
C LYS A 250 2.28 27.86 18.20
N ARG A 251 2.77 29.06 18.50
CA ARG A 251 2.59 30.23 17.62
C ARG A 251 3.55 30.11 16.43
N VAL A 252 3.02 30.27 15.24
CA VAL A 252 3.75 30.20 13.98
C VAL A 252 3.22 31.24 13.00
N LYS A 253 3.99 31.51 11.97
CA LYS A 253 3.62 32.44 10.90
C LYS A 253 3.52 31.70 9.57
N ILE A 254 2.49 31.97 8.81
CA ILE A 254 2.30 31.40 7.48
C ILE A 254 3.29 32.05 6.50
N SER A 255 4.26 31.29 6.02
CA SER A 255 5.25 31.83 5.08
C SER A 255 4.74 31.85 3.65
N LYS A 256 4.13 30.76 3.20
CA LYS A 256 3.54 30.63 1.87
C LYS A 256 2.27 29.79 1.91
N LEU A 257 1.34 30.18 1.07
CA LEU A 257 0.03 29.57 0.92
C LEU A 257 -0.18 29.22 -0.56
N TYR A 258 -0.66 28.00 -0.81
CA TYR A 258 -0.90 27.51 -2.16
C TYR A 258 -2.32 26.95 -2.28
N GLU A 259 -2.93 27.10 -3.43
CA GLU A 259 -4.08 26.31 -3.88
C GLU A 259 -3.66 25.40 -5.03
N PHE A 260 -4.47 24.37 -5.30
CA PHE A 260 -4.25 23.47 -6.42
C PHE A 260 -4.92 24.01 -7.68
N ASP A 261 -4.22 23.91 -8.81
CA ASP A 261 -4.70 24.20 -10.15
C ASP A 261 -4.11 23.16 -11.11
N GLY A 262 -4.95 22.26 -11.61
CA GLY A 262 -4.48 21.03 -12.22
C GLY A 262 -3.62 20.24 -11.24
N LEU A 263 -2.44 19.87 -11.68
CA LEU A 263 -1.44 19.16 -10.87
C LEU A 263 -0.48 20.08 -10.12
N ASN A 264 -0.59 21.39 -10.33
CA ASN A 264 0.34 22.36 -9.79
C ASN A 264 -0.19 22.99 -8.49
N LYS A 265 0.74 23.41 -7.63
CA LYS A 265 0.48 24.26 -6.49
C LYS A 265 0.73 25.71 -6.91
N VAL A 266 -0.31 26.54 -6.91
CA VAL A 266 -0.25 27.95 -7.27
C VAL A 266 -0.23 28.79 -6.00
N GLU A 267 0.76 29.67 -5.87
CA GLU A 267 0.89 30.55 -4.70
C GLU A 267 -0.23 31.59 -4.70
N VAL A 268 -0.95 31.68 -3.56
CA VAL A 268 -2.04 32.64 -3.35
C VAL A 268 -1.76 33.49 -2.11
N GLN A 269 -2.29 34.69 -2.07
CA GLN A 269 -2.12 35.59 -0.93
C GLN A 269 -3.12 35.34 0.19
N GLU A 270 -4.30 34.86 -0.15
CA GLU A 270 -5.41 34.58 0.74
C GLU A 270 -6.24 33.42 0.21
N ALA A 271 -6.74 32.58 1.11
CA ALA A 271 -7.74 31.53 0.83
C ALA A 271 -8.83 31.55 1.91
N THR A 272 -10.03 31.12 1.56
CA THR A 272 -11.21 31.18 2.43
C THR A 272 -11.90 29.83 2.55
N VAL A 273 -12.90 29.74 3.39
CA VAL A 273 -13.75 28.56 3.66
C VAL A 273 -13.93 27.67 2.44
N GLY A 274 -13.80 26.36 2.64
CA GLY A 274 -13.98 25.33 1.62
C GLY A 274 -12.77 25.12 0.71
N ALA A 275 -11.77 26.02 0.70
CA ALA A 275 -10.57 25.84 -0.09
C ALA A 275 -9.69 24.73 0.51
N ILE A 276 -9.14 23.87 -0.35
CA ILE A 276 -8.07 22.94 0.01
C ILE A 276 -6.75 23.65 -0.28
N VAL A 277 -5.95 23.83 0.77
CA VAL A 277 -4.73 24.62 0.74
C VAL A 277 -3.51 23.80 1.13
N ALA A 278 -2.37 24.18 0.55
CA ALA A 278 -1.06 23.68 0.96
C ALA A 278 -0.28 24.84 1.63
N ILE A 279 0.30 24.57 2.78
CA ILE A 279 0.90 25.58 3.66
C ILE A 279 2.35 25.18 3.93
N SER A 280 3.28 26.10 3.68
CA SER A 280 4.71 25.87 3.94
C SER A 280 5.29 26.91 4.90
N GLY A 281 6.48 26.58 5.41
CA GLY A 281 7.23 27.44 6.35
C GLY A 281 7.01 27.10 7.82
N ILE A 282 6.29 26.02 8.12
CA ILE A 282 6.08 25.50 9.47
C ILE A 282 6.83 24.17 9.58
N THR A 283 8.01 24.20 10.20
CA THR A 283 8.93 23.04 10.26
C THR A 283 8.36 21.82 10.97
N ASP A 284 7.58 22.06 12.03
CA ASP A 284 7.05 20.98 12.88
C ASP A 284 5.53 20.83 12.71
N ILE A 285 5.03 20.98 11.51
CA ILE A 285 3.63 20.71 11.21
C ILE A 285 3.41 19.22 11.12
N HIS A 286 2.33 18.74 11.75
CA HIS A 286 1.96 17.33 11.77
C HIS A 286 0.53 17.14 11.29
N ILE A 287 0.23 15.92 10.85
CA ILE A 287 -1.14 15.52 10.57
C ILE A 287 -1.96 15.55 11.85
N GLY A 288 -3.16 16.13 11.76
CA GLY A 288 -4.05 16.32 12.90
C GLY A 288 -3.85 17.65 13.65
N ASP A 289 -2.82 18.41 13.29
CA ASP A 289 -2.71 19.78 13.78
C ASP A 289 -3.82 20.64 13.17
N THR A 290 -4.42 21.48 13.98
CA THR A 290 -5.35 22.50 13.54
C THR A 290 -4.63 23.85 13.56
N ILE A 291 -4.66 24.55 12.45
CA ILE A 291 -4.22 25.94 12.36
C ILE A 291 -5.38 26.82 12.81
N CYS A 292 -5.20 27.59 13.88
CA CYS A 292 -6.22 28.42 14.48
C CYS A 292 -5.81 29.89 14.53
N SER A 293 -6.82 30.78 14.63
CA SER A 293 -6.60 32.16 15.06
C SER A 293 -6.04 32.19 16.49
N PRO A 294 -5.08 33.08 16.81
CA PRO A 294 -4.48 33.17 18.14
C PRO A 294 -5.47 33.48 19.27
N GLU A 295 -6.58 34.14 18.93
CA GLU A 295 -7.60 34.59 19.87
C GLU A 295 -8.45 33.44 20.41
N ASN A 296 -8.68 32.40 19.58
CA ASN A 296 -9.53 31.26 19.94
C ASN A 296 -8.96 29.95 19.36
N PRO A 297 -7.92 29.38 19.96
CA PRO A 297 -7.26 28.18 19.45
C PRO A 297 -8.04 26.91 19.80
N VAL A 298 -9.01 26.56 18.96
CA VAL A 298 -9.85 25.34 19.13
C VAL A 298 -9.45 24.30 18.10
N ALA A 299 -8.96 23.16 18.56
CA ALA A 299 -8.57 22.04 17.72
C ALA A 299 -9.79 21.31 17.15
N ILE A 300 -9.75 20.97 15.87
CA ILE A 300 -10.74 20.13 15.22
C ILE A 300 -10.49 18.67 15.63
N PRO A 301 -11.52 17.92 16.08
CA PRO A 301 -11.37 16.52 16.40
C PRO A 301 -10.95 15.69 15.18
N PHE A 302 -9.94 14.84 15.37
CA PHE A 302 -9.53 13.89 14.34
C PHE A 302 -9.20 12.53 14.94
N GLN A 303 -9.30 11.48 14.13
CA GLN A 303 -8.89 10.15 14.56
C GLN A 303 -7.37 10.06 14.61
N LYS A 304 -6.86 9.51 15.70
CA LYS A 304 -5.43 9.25 15.85
C LYS A 304 -4.97 8.28 14.75
N ILE A 305 -3.82 8.58 14.19
CA ILE A 305 -3.20 7.70 13.18
C ILE A 305 -3.04 6.30 13.78
N SER A 306 -3.52 5.28 13.07
CA SER A 306 -3.38 3.89 13.51
C SER A 306 -1.92 3.55 13.72
N GLU A 307 -1.62 2.88 14.82
CA GLU A 307 -0.26 2.45 15.12
C GLU A 307 0.20 1.36 14.14
N PRO A 308 1.50 1.28 13.86
CA PRO A 308 2.06 0.19 13.08
C PRO A 308 1.73 -1.17 13.71
N THR A 309 1.46 -2.17 12.87
CA THR A 309 1.11 -3.54 13.30
C THR A 309 2.22 -4.54 13.05
N ILE A 310 3.13 -4.25 12.12
CA ILE A 310 4.28 -5.10 11.81
C ILE A 310 5.59 -4.32 11.87
N SER A 311 6.68 -5.03 12.13
CA SER A 311 8.03 -4.47 12.11
C SER A 311 9.02 -5.42 11.48
N MET A 312 10.09 -4.88 10.91
CA MET A 312 11.26 -5.63 10.47
C MET A 312 12.53 -4.83 10.72
N ASN A 313 13.66 -5.50 10.81
CA ASN A 313 14.93 -4.84 10.95
C ASN A 313 15.54 -4.57 9.57
N PHE A 314 15.94 -3.32 9.35
CA PHE A 314 16.74 -2.89 8.21
C PHE A 314 18.18 -2.73 8.71
N MET A 315 19.12 -3.37 8.06
CA MET A 315 20.50 -3.38 8.52
C MET A 315 21.49 -3.24 7.36
N VAL A 316 22.67 -2.81 7.68
CA VAL A 316 23.77 -2.80 6.71
C VAL A 316 24.00 -4.22 6.20
N ASN A 317 24.18 -4.36 4.89
CA ASN A 317 24.56 -5.65 4.31
C ASN A 317 26.01 -5.97 4.66
N ASP A 318 26.24 -7.05 5.39
CA ASP A 318 27.54 -7.54 5.84
C ASP A 318 27.92 -8.88 5.19
N SER A 319 27.27 -9.23 4.07
CA SER A 319 27.58 -10.45 3.32
C SER A 319 28.93 -10.37 2.61
N PRO A 320 29.50 -11.51 2.18
CA PRO A 320 30.73 -11.52 1.37
C PRO A 320 30.65 -10.78 0.02
N LEU A 321 29.44 -10.52 -0.48
CA LEU A 321 29.20 -9.76 -1.71
C LEU A 321 28.79 -8.30 -1.45
N ALA A 322 28.82 -7.85 -0.20
CA ALA A 322 28.41 -6.51 0.19
C ALA A 322 29.25 -5.42 -0.50
N GLY A 323 28.59 -4.31 -0.88
CA GLY A 323 29.22 -3.14 -1.47
C GLY A 323 29.65 -3.27 -2.93
N GLN A 324 29.27 -4.35 -3.61
CA GLN A 324 29.61 -4.55 -5.02
C GLN A 324 28.60 -3.93 -5.99
N GLU A 325 27.35 -3.78 -5.59
CA GLU A 325 26.24 -3.38 -6.45
C GLU A 325 25.57 -2.07 -6.01
N GLY A 326 25.59 -1.78 -4.71
CA GLY A 326 24.95 -0.59 -4.15
C GLY A 326 25.81 0.67 -4.18
N LYS A 327 25.18 1.82 -4.39
CA LYS A 327 25.81 3.14 -4.26
C LYS A 327 25.85 3.61 -2.80
N PHE A 328 24.79 3.32 -2.06
CA PHE A 328 24.61 3.73 -0.66
C PHE A 328 24.58 2.48 0.23
N VAL A 329 25.70 2.21 0.90
CA VAL A 329 25.95 0.92 1.59
C VAL A 329 26.23 1.07 3.09
N THR A 330 26.31 2.30 3.62
CA THR A 330 26.71 2.53 5.00
C THR A 330 25.50 2.73 5.93
N SER A 331 25.70 2.47 7.22
CA SER A 331 24.74 2.73 8.28
C SER A 331 24.24 4.19 8.27
N ARG A 332 25.13 5.15 8.01
CA ARG A 332 24.78 6.55 7.88
C ARG A 332 23.82 6.81 6.74
N HIS A 333 24.09 6.27 5.55
CA HIS A 333 23.21 6.41 4.38
C HIS A 333 21.82 5.81 4.66
N LEU A 334 21.80 4.61 5.26
CA LEU A 334 20.57 3.92 5.62
C LEU A 334 19.75 4.75 6.63
N ARG A 335 20.40 5.27 7.67
CA ARG A 335 19.78 6.11 8.68
C ARG A 335 19.18 7.38 8.07
N GLU A 336 19.99 8.13 7.30
CA GLU A 336 19.55 9.39 6.67
C GLU A 336 18.33 9.14 5.74
N ARG A 337 18.33 8.04 4.99
CA ARG A 337 17.21 7.68 4.11
C ARG A 337 15.94 7.34 4.88
N LEU A 338 16.05 6.49 5.91
CA LEU A 338 14.92 6.11 6.75
C LEU A 338 14.33 7.31 7.50
N MET A 339 15.18 8.20 8.04
CA MET A 339 14.72 9.41 8.71
C MET A 339 14.06 10.40 7.73
N ARG A 340 14.52 10.46 6.49
CA ARG A 340 13.89 11.27 5.44
C ARG A 340 12.47 10.78 5.13
N GLU A 341 12.24 9.46 5.12
CA GLU A 341 10.91 8.88 4.89
C GLU A 341 9.89 9.34 5.94
N LEU A 342 10.30 9.50 7.19
CA LEU A 342 9.42 9.99 8.26
C LEU A 342 8.89 11.43 8.04
N ASN A 343 9.44 12.17 7.08
CA ASN A 343 8.93 13.50 6.76
C ASN A 343 7.61 13.44 5.98
N THR A 344 7.41 12.39 5.22
CA THR A 344 6.23 12.18 4.36
C THR A 344 5.32 11.08 4.89
N ASP A 345 5.89 9.98 5.35
CA ASP A 345 5.14 8.83 5.86
C ASP A 345 5.01 8.88 7.37
N VAL A 346 3.88 9.38 7.83
CA VAL A 346 3.55 9.51 9.26
C VAL A 346 3.13 8.21 9.93
N SER A 347 2.86 7.16 9.14
CA SER A 347 2.49 5.84 9.64
C SER A 347 3.69 4.93 9.87
N LEU A 348 4.86 5.35 9.40
CA LEU A 348 6.13 4.65 9.61
C LEU A 348 6.74 5.05 10.95
N ARG A 349 7.36 4.09 11.63
CA ARG A 349 8.24 4.34 12.77
C ARG A 349 9.61 3.74 12.51
N VAL A 350 10.65 4.48 12.85
CA VAL A 350 12.04 4.04 12.75
C VAL A 350 12.70 4.21 14.11
N GLU A 351 13.19 3.12 14.66
CA GLU A 351 13.85 3.07 15.95
C GLU A 351 15.27 2.53 15.78
N GLU A 352 16.24 3.16 16.40
CA GLU A 352 17.61 2.63 16.46
C GLU A 352 17.63 1.41 17.39
N THR A 353 18.32 0.35 16.99
CA THR A 353 18.49 -0.85 17.81
C THR A 353 19.78 -0.74 18.62
N GLU A 354 20.03 -1.70 19.53
CA GLU A 354 21.32 -1.78 20.25
C GLU A 354 22.52 -1.92 19.28
N ASN A 355 22.29 -2.43 18.09
CA ASN A 355 23.29 -2.51 17.03
C ASN A 355 23.19 -1.24 16.16
N MET A 356 24.25 -0.43 16.13
CA MET A 356 24.33 0.83 15.37
C MET A 356 24.12 0.65 13.85
N ASP A 357 24.26 -0.57 13.33
CA ASP A 357 24.11 -0.91 11.91
C ASP A 357 22.71 -1.46 11.59
N SER A 358 21.77 -1.38 12.54
CA SER A 358 20.42 -1.94 12.41
C SER A 358 19.36 -0.97 12.92
N PHE A 359 18.25 -0.86 12.18
CA PHE A 359 17.10 -0.02 12.47
C PHE A 359 15.85 -0.88 12.48
N LYS A 360 15.02 -0.75 13.51
CA LYS A 360 13.71 -1.36 13.55
C LYS A 360 12.74 -0.42 12.84
N VAL A 361 12.20 -0.90 11.73
CA VAL A 361 11.24 -0.17 10.91
C VAL A 361 9.87 -0.81 11.07
N SER A 362 8.90 -0.03 11.52
CA SER A 362 7.54 -0.50 11.79
C SER A 362 6.55 0.19 10.87
N GLY A 363 5.65 -0.59 10.26
CA GLY A 363 4.65 -0.12 9.30
C GLY A 363 3.31 -0.80 9.51
N ARG A 364 2.32 -0.44 8.70
CA ARG A 364 0.96 -0.95 8.82
C ARG A 364 0.76 -2.34 8.23
N GLY A 365 1.56 -2.72 7.23
CA GLY A 365 1.43 -3.99 6.53
C GLY A 365 2.66 -4.34 5.73
N GLU A 366 2.71 -5.58 5.21
CA GLU A 366 3.83 -6.07 4.39
C GLU A 366 3.99 -5.26 3.11
N LEU A 367 2.90 -4.88 2.46
CA LEU A 367 2.94 -4.08 1.23
C LEU A 367 3.58 -2.71 1.50
N HIS A 368 3.22 -2.06 2.60
CA HIS A 368 3.78 -0.77 2.99
C HIS A 368 5.31 -0.84 3.10
N LEU A 369 5.83 -1.82 3.83
CA LEU A 369 7.28 -2.00 3.99
C LEU A 369 7.95 -2.46 2.68
N SER A 370 7.30 -3.29 1.85
CA SER A 370 7.85 -3.72 0.57
C SER A 370 7.99 -2.56 -0.43
N VAL A 371 7.06 -1.62 -0.41
CA VAL A 371 7.14 -0.38 -1.23
C VAL A 371 8.34 0.46 -0.80
N LEU A 372 8.54 0.66 0.51
CA LEU A 372 9.72 1.36 1.02
C LEU A 372 11.02 0.70 0.58
N ILE A 373 11.11 -0.62 0.72
CA ILE A 373 12.27 -1.41 0.29
C ILE A 373 12.54 -1.23 -1.20
N GLU A 374 11.52 -1.33 -2.04
CA GLU A 374 11.67 -1.20 -3.49
C GLU A 374 12.07 0.22 -3.91
N ASN A 375 11.52 1.26 -3.27
CA ASN A 375 11.95 2.64 -3.48
C ASN A 375 13.43 2.81 -3.16
N MET A 376 13.88 2.35 -2.00
CA MET A 376 15.28 2.43 -1.59
C MET A 376 16.20 1.66 -2.54
N ARG A 377 15.78 0.48 -2.97
CA ARG A 377 16.50 -0.32 -3.95
C ARG A 377 16.72 0.44 -5.27
N ARG A 378 15.69 1.07 -5.82
CA ARG A 378 15.75 1.87 -7.06
C ARG A 378 16.57 3.14 -6.92
N GLU A 379 16.62 3.71 -5.73
CA GLU A 379 17.49 4.84 -5.39
C GLU A 379 18.98 4.45 -5.31
N GLY A 380 19.32 3.17 -5.36
CA GLY A 380 20.69 2.65 -5.34
C GLY A 380 21.19 2.24 -3.96
N TYR A 381 20.31 2.04 -2.98
CA TYR A 381 20.69 1.53 -1.67
C TYR A 381 20.92 0.02 -1.69
N GLU A 382 21.90 -0.41 -0.90
CA GLU A 382 22.18 -1.80 -0.59
C GLU A 382 22.08 -2.01 0.92
N PHE A 383 21.25 -2.95 1.34
CA PHE A 383 20.99 -3.26 2.74
C PHE A 383 20.43 -4.67 2.89
N ALA A 384 20.24 -5.14 4.11
CA ALA A 384 19.58 -6.40 4.40
C ALA A 384 18.35 -6.17 5.29
N VAL A 385 17.35 -7.03 5.16
CA VAL A 385 16.16 -7.01 6.02
C VAL A 385 15.91 -8.36 6.67
N SER A 386 15.33 -8.32 7.87
CA SER A 386 14.86 -9.51 8.59
C SER A 386 13.44 -9.88 8.15
N LYS A 387 12.97 -11.06 8.56
CA LYS A 387 11.56 -11.42 8.49
C LYS A 387 10.69 -10.38 9.20
N ALA A 388 9.53 -10.08 8.62
CA ALA A 388 8.52 -9.26 9.26
C ALA A 388 7.92 -9.98 10.49
N GLU A 389 7.75 -9.24 11.58
CA GLU A 389 7.16 -9.71 12.82
C GLU A 389 6.02 -8.78 13.23
N VAL A 390 4.93 -9.34 13.78
CA VAL A 390 3.85 -8.52 14.31
C VAL A 390 4.26 -7.85 15.63
N ILE A 391 3.70 -6.67 15.85
CA ILE A 391 3.94 -5.92 17.08
C ILE A 391 2.89 -6.38 18.10
N TYR A 392 3.36 -6.99 19.18
CA TYR A 392 2.51 -7.42 20.29
C TYR A 392 2.27 -6.28 21.28
N LYS A 393 1.12 -6.30 21.93
CA LYS A 393 0.79 -5.46 23.08
C LYS A 393 0.54 -6.32 24.32
N GLU A 394 0.41 -5.70 25.47
CA GLU A 394 -0.01 -6.35 26.69
C GLU A 394 -1.29 -5.67 27.21
N ASP A 395 -2.23 -6.48 27.70
CA ASP A 395 -3.42 -5.95 28.38
C ASP A 395 -3.06 -5.46 29.80
N GLU A 396 -4.03 -4.87 30.50
CA GLU A 396 -3.85 -4.38 31.87
C GLU A 396 -3.42 -5.48 32.87
N ARG A 397 -3.55 -6.75 32.50
CA ARG A 397 -3.17 -7.92 33.29
C ARG A 397 -1.85 -8.56 32.84
N GLY A 398 -1.14 -7.93 31.91
CA GLY A 398 0.13 -8.43 31.34
C GLY A 398 -0.05 -9.62 30.40
N LYS A 399 -1.25 -9.86 29.87
CA LYS A 399 -1.47 -10.89 28.86
C LYS A 399 -1.12 -10.33 27.47
N LYS A 400 -0.46 -11.17 26.70
CA LYS A 400 -0.04 -10.85 25.33
C LYS A 400 -1.25 -10.70 24.41
N LEU A 401 -1.33 -9.57 23.72
CA LEU A 401 -2.28 -9.26 22.67
C LEU A 401 -1.57 -9.22 21.32
N GLU A 402 -2.26 -9.62 20.27
CA GLU A 402 -1.78 -9.58 18.89
C GLU A 402 -2.75 -8.84 17.97
N PRO A 403 -2.26 -8.19 16.90
CA PRO A 403 -3.13 -7.51 15.94
C PRO A 403 -3.98 -8.53 15.19
N MET A 404 -5.28 -8.24 15.07
CA MET A 404 -6.27 -9.03 14.35
C MET A 404 -6.71 -8.31 13.10
N GLU A 405 -7.02 -9.07 12.06
CA GLU A 405 -7.55 -8.56 10.80
C GLU A 405 -8.85 -9.27 10.43
N ILE A 406 -9.75 -8.55 9.80
CA ILE A 406 -10.85 -9.13 9.07
C ILE A 406 -10.40 -9.38 7.63
N CYS A 407 -10.47 -10.63 7.20
CA CYS A 407 -10.05 -11.06 5.88
C CYS A 407 -11.26 -11.44 5.03
N TYR A 408 -11.50 -10.68 3.97
CA TYR A 408 -12.56 -10.96 2.98
C TYR A 408 -11.93 -11.66 1.78
N ILE A 409 -12.50 -12.79 1.40
CA ILE A 409 -11.97 -13.64 0.33
C ILE A 409 -13.09 -14.03 -0.61
N ASP A 410 -12.92 -13.72 -1.90
CA ASP A 410 -13.79 -14.20 -2.96
C ASP A 410 -13.03 -15.27 -3.75
N VAL A 411 -13.57 -16.48 -3.77
CA VAL A 411 -12.95 -17.62 -4.45
C VAL A 411 -14.00 -18.43 -5.23
N PRO A 412 -13.63 -19.05 -6.34
CA PRO A 412 -14.48 -20.08 -6.97
C PRO A 412 -14.84 -21.16 -5.95
N ASP A 413 -16.08 -21.64 -6.00
CA ASP A 413 -16.65 -22.59 -5.03
C ASP A 413 -15.77 -23.80 -4.78
N GLU A 414 -15.07 -24.29 -5.85
CA GLU A 414 -14.18 -25.46 -5.79
C GLU A 414 -12.98 -25.28 -4.86
N PHE A 415 -12.53 -24.02 -4.58
CA PHE A 415 -11.37 -23.72 -3.73
C PHE A 415 -11.75 -23.35 -2.30
N SER A 416 -13.03 -23.06 -2.02
CA SER A 416 -13.49 -22.55 -0.73
C SER A 416 -13.08 -23.45 0.45
N GLY A 417 -13.26 -24.76 0.33
CA GLY A 417 -12.90 -25.72 1.36
C GLY A 417 -11.40 -25.75 1.69
N ALA A 418 -10.53 -25.69 0.67
CA ALA A 418 -9.07 -25.68 0.86
C ALA A 418 -8.61 -24.38 1.55
N ILE A 419 -9.23 -23.24 1.22
CA ILE A 419 -8.92 -21.95 1.83
C ILE A 419 -9.36 -21.92 3.30
N ILE A 420 -10.56 -22.44 3.60
CA ILE A 420 -11.07 -22.54 4.98
C ILE A 420 -10.11 -23.38 5.85
N GLU A 421 -9.68 -24.53 5.36
CA GLU A 421 -8.74 -25.39 6.07
C GLU A 421 -7.41 -24.68 6.34
N LYS A 422 -6.85 -24.02 5.33
CA LYS A 422 -5.55 -23.35 5.44
C LYS A 422 -5.56 -22.16 6.40
N LEU A 423 -6.59 -21.32 6.31
CA LEU A 423 -6.72 -20.17 7.21
C LEU A 423 -7.03 -20.61 8.64
N SER A 424 -7.83 -21.64 8.86
CA SER A 424 -8.07 -22.21 10.18
C SER A 424 -6.79 -22.74 10.82
N ASN A 425 -5.91 -23.38 10.04
CA ASN A 425 -4.58 -23.81 10.52
C ASN A 425 -3.68 -22.62 10.90
N ARG A 426 -3.93 -21.44 10.31
CA ARG A 426 -3.25 -20.17 10.61
C ARG A 426 -3.97 -19.35 11.70
N LYS A 427 -4.86 -19.99 12.46
CA LYS A 427 -5.64 -19.39 13.56
C LYS A 427 -6.73 -18.42 13.11
N GLY A 428 -7.15 -18.48 11.85
CA GLY A 428 -8.32 -17.77 11.34
C GLY A 428 -9.61 -18.43 11.80
N GLU A 429 -10.57 -17.62 12.18
CA GLU A 429 -11.93 -18.02 12.56
C GLU A 429 -12.91 -17.54 11.49
N LEU A 430 -13.62 -18.48 10.85
CA LEU A 430 -14.63 -18.16 9.85
C LEU A 430 -15.80 -17.44 10.53
N GLN A 431 -16.08 -16.21 10.10
CA GLN A 431 -17.16 -15.38 10.60
C GLN A 431 -18.39 -15.45 9.71
N GLY A 432 -18.19 -15.55 8.41
CA GLY A 432 -19.25 -15.59 7.42
C GLY A 432 -18.89 -16.35 6.16
N MET A 433 -19.90 -16.90 5.48
CA MET A 433 -19.77 -17.54 4.19
C MET A 433 -21.06 -17.28 3.39
N ALA A 434 -20.92 -16.69 2.21
CA ALA A 434 -22.06 -16.39 1.33
C ALA A 434 -21.71 -16.71 -0.14
N PRO A 435 -22.63 -17.31 -0.90
CA PRO A 435 -22.47 -17.42 -2.33
C PRO A 435 -22.58 -16.04 -2.99
N ILE A 436 -21.76 -15.81 -4.02
CA ILE A 436 -21.84 -14.62 -4.86
C ILE A 436 -22.01 -15.04 -6.32
N ASN A 437 -22.45 -14.11 -7.15
CA ASN A 437 -22.73 -14.40 -8.56
C ASN A 437 -21.50 -14.99 -9.29
N GLY A 438 -21.74 -15.85 -10.28
CA GLY A 438 -20.69 -16.41 -11.12
C GLY A 438 -20.00 -17.67 -10.57
N GLY A 439 -20.56 -18.37 -9.57
CA GLY A 439 -19.97 -19.59 -9.01
C GLY A 439 -18.79 -19.32 -8.06
N PHE A 440 -18.84 -18.18 -7.36
CA PHE A 440 -17.89 -17.78 -6.34
C PHE A 440 -18.53 -17.82 -4.95
N THR A 441 -17.71 -18.06 -3.96
CA THR A 441 -18.08 -17.97 -2.54
C THR A 441 -17.26 -16.87 -1.88
N ARG A 442 -17.93 -15.99 -1.14
CA ARG A 442 -17.31 -15.02 -0.25
C ARG A 442 -17.13 -15.63 1.13
N LEU A 443 -15.91 -15.56 1.63
CA LEU A 443 -15.54 -15.97 2.97
C LEU A 443 -15.08 -14.75 3.78
N GLU A 444 -15.51 -14.69 5.03
CA GLU A 444 -15.07 -13.68 5.99
C GLU A 444 -14.41 -14.35 7.18
N PHE A 445 -13.17 -13.95 7.48
CA PHE A 445 -12.39 -14.48 8.58
C PHE A 445 -11.92 -13.38 9.53
N SER A 446 -11.97 -13.66 10.85
CA SER A 446 -11.15 -12.95 11.82
C SER A 446 -9.87 -13.73 12.03
N ILE A 447 -8.71 -13.14 11.73
CA ILE A 447 -7.42 -13.83 11.73
C ILE A 447 -6.31 -12.96 12.33
N PRO A 448 -5.36 -13.52 13.13
CA PRO A 448 -4.19 -12.77 13.53
C PRO A 448 -3.38 -12.30 12.32
N SER A 449 -2.92 -11.03 12.30
CA SER A 449 -2.11 -10.49 11.19
C SER A 449 -0.92 -11.38 10.85
N ARG A 450 -0.26 -11.99 11.86
CA ARG A 450 0.81 -12.95 11.63
C ARG A 450 0.35 -14.21 10.86
N GLY A 451 -0.91 -14.59 10.94
CA GLY A 451 -1.49 -15.70 10.17
C GLY A 451 -1.55 -15.42 8.66
N LEU A 452 -1.55 -14.16 8.27
CA LEU A 452 -1.57 -13.72 6.87
C LEU A 452 -0.17 -13.53 6.29
N ILE A 453 0.85 -13.35 7.16
CA ILE A 453 2.26 -13.23 6.70
C ILE A 453 2.63 -14.47 5.88
N GLY A 454 3.09 -14.23 4.64
CA GLY A 454 3.47 -15.28 3.69
C GLY A 454 2.31 -16.14 3.18
N TYR A 455 1.06 -15.72 3.33
CA TYR A 455 -0.09 -16.47 2.80
C TYR A 455 -0.53 -16.02 1.41
N ARG A 456 -0.28 -14.76 1.04
CA ARG A 456 -0.77 -14.20 -0.22
C ARG A 456 -0.27 -14.94 -1.46
N GLY A 457 1.02 -15.26 -1.50
CA GLY A 457 1.62 -16.05 -2.58
C GLY A 457 1.07 -17.48 -2.65
N GLN A 458 0.87 -18.11 -1.49
CA GLN A 458 0.23 -19.42 -1.40
C GLN A 458 -1.22 -19.39 -1.85
N PHE A 459 -1.99 -18.38 -1.45
CA PHE A 459 -3.38 -18.17 -1.83
C PHE A 459 -3.54 -18.06 -3.35
N MET A 460 -2.70 -17.28 -4.03
CA MET A 460 -2.72 -17.18 -5.49
C MET A 460 -2.45 -18.52 -6.17
N THR A 461 -1.57 -19.33 -5.60
CA THR A 461 -1.28 -20.69 -6.12
C THR A 461 -2.48 -21.61 -5.91
N ASP A 462 -3.08 -21.60 -4.71
CA ASP A 462 -4.20 -22.46 -4.33
C ASP A 462 -5.47 -22.18 -5.16
N THR A 463 -5.68 -20.92 -5.50
CA THR A 463 -6.83 -20.45 -6.31
C THR A 463 -6.53 -20.39 -7.80
N LYS A 464 -5.34 -20.83 -8.23
CA LYS A 464 -4.87 -20.73 -9.63
C LYS A 464 -4.97 -19.30 -10.20
N GLY A 465 -4.79 -18.29 -9.34
CA GLY A 465 -4.90 -16.89 -9.69
C GLY A 465 -6.32 -16.32 -9.74
N ASN A 466 -7.36 -17.13 -9.47
CA ASN A 466 -8.75 -16.70 -9.57
C ASN A 466 -9.35 -16.20 -8.24
N GLY A 467 -8.57 -16.19 -7.15
CA GLY A 467 -9.05 -15.72 -5.86
C GLY A 467 -8.66 -14.25 -5.60
N ILE A 468 -9.53 -13.56 -4.88
CA ILE A 468 -9.30 -12.19 -4.41
C ILE A 468 -9.30 -12.22 -2.88
N MET A 469 -8.27 -11.62 -2.26
CA MET A 469 -8.13 -11.56 -0.81
C MET A 469 -7.82 -10.14 -0.38
N ASN A 470 -8.62 -9.62 0.52
CA ASN A 470 -8.45 -8.31 1.15
C ASN A 470 -8.49 -8.43 2.65
N THR A 471 -7.68 -7.63 3.32
CA THR A 471 -7.57 -7.62 4.77
C THR A 471 -7.70 -6.21 5.29
N VAL A 472 -8.35 -6.09 6.44
CA VAL A 472 -8.53 -4.82 7.14
C VAL A 472 -8.15 -5.05 8.59
N PHE A 473 -7.28 -4.20 9.13
CA PHE A 473 -6.98 -4.22 10.57
C PHE A 473 -8.27 -3.95 11.37
N ASP A 474 -8.53 -4.81 12.36
CA ASP A 474 -9.68 -4.69 13.25
C ASP A 474 -9.25 -4.08 14.58
N ASP A 475 -8.68 -4.86 15.47
CA ASP A 475 -8.22 -4.46 16.80
C ASP A 475 -7.13 -5.42 17.30
N TYR A 476 -6.69 -5.25 18.52
CA TYR A 476 -5.83 -6.18 19.23
C TYR A 476 -6.64 -7.22 19.99
N GLY A 477 -6.43 -8.49 19.65
CA GLY A 477 -7.08 -9.63 20.30
C GLY A 477 -6.10 -10.50 21.11
N PRO A 478 -6.62 -11.44 21.92
CA PRO A 478 -5.78 -12.36 22.67
C PRO A 478 -4.90 -13.23 21.76
N PHE A 479 -3.66 -13.47 22.19
CA PHE A 479 -2.72 -14.33 21.46
C PHE A 479 -3.28 -15.75 21.26
N LYS A 480 -3.43 -16.19 19.99
CA LYS A 480 -4.08 -17.47 19.61
C LYS A 480 -3.12 -18.67 19.53
N GLY A 481 -1.93 -18.58 20.13
CA GLY A 481 -0.94 -19.66 20.13
C GLY A 481 -0.05 -19.69 18.90
N GLU A 482 0.86 -20.64 18.82
CA GLU A 482 1.88 -20.72 17.77
C GLU A 482 1.28 -21.09 16.41
N ILE A 483 1.88 -20.54 15.33
CA ILE A 483 1.56 -20.84 13.93
C ILE A 483 2.82 -21.40 13.27
N GLN A 484 2.68 -22.49 12.53
CA GLN A 484 3.76 -22.98 11.67
C GLN A 484 3.68 -22.30 10.30
N TYR A 485 4.67 -21.43 10.03
CA TYR A 485 4.69 -20.64 8.79
C TYR A 485 5.22 -21.41 7.59
N ARG A 486 6.35 -22.04 7.74
CA ARG A 486 7.05 -22.72 6.64
C ARG A 486 7.27 -24.20 6.96
N LYS A 487 6.78 -25.07 6.05
CA LYS A 487 6.92 -26.52 6.15
C LYS A 487 8.18 -27.05 5.44
N GLN A 488 8.84 -26.22 4.64
CA GLN A 488 9.94 -26.61 3.76
C GLN A 488 11.23 -25.87 4.15
N GLY A 489 12.34 -26.59 4.13
CA GLY A 489 13.65 -26.03 4.45
C GLY A 489 14.31 -25.33 3.26
N SER A 490 15.49 -24.78 3.50
CA SER A 490 16.34 -24.13 2.52
C SER A 490 17.45 -25.02 1.99
N LEU A 491 17.80 -24.87 0.71
CA LEU A 491 19.07 -25.35 0.16
C LEU A 491 20.14 -24.29 0.41
N ILE A 492 21.16 -24.61 1.18
CA ILE A 492 22.19 -23.67 1.63
C ILE A 492 23.50 -23.98 0.89
N ALA A 493 24.13 -22.97 0.30
CA ALA A 493 25.44 -23.09 -0.30
C ALA A 493 26.49 -23.43 0.76
N PHE A 494 27.27 -24.48 0.50
CA PHE A 494 28.29 -24.98 1.41
C PHE A 494 29.57 -24.13 1.38
N GLU A 495 29.97 -23.66 0.20
CA GLU A 495 31.20 -22.90 -0.01
C GLU A 495 31.00 -21.68 -0.90
N ALA A 496 31.99 -20.79 -0.94
CA ALA A 496 32.01 -19.64 -1.80
C ALA A 496 32.57 -20.00 -3.17
N GLY A 497 32.03 -19.40 -4.23
CA GLY A 497 32.48 -19.61 -5.60
C GLY A 497 31.45 -19.18 -6.62
N GLU A 498 31.55 -19.76 -7.80
CA GLU A 498 30.60 -19.58 -8.90
C GLU A 498 29.82 -20.87 -9.10
N ALA A 499 28.51 -20.76 -9.22
CA ALA A 499 27.63 -21.89 -9.45
C ALA A 499 27.85 -22.46 -10.85
N ILE A 500 28.12 -23.74 -10.93
CA ILE A 500 28.38 -24.45 -12.18
C ILE A 500 27.32 -25.51 -12.47
N THR A 501 27.12 -25.79 -13.75
CA THR A 501 26.08 -26.71 -14.24
C THR A 501 26.07 -28.05 -13.54
N TYR A 502 27.23 -28.65 -13.29
CA TYR A 502 27.33 -29.94 -12.62
C TYR A 502 26.90 -29.88 -11.14
N GLY A 503 27.32 -28.86 -10.40
CA GLY A 503 26.92 -28.64 -9.03
C GLY A 503 25.41 -28.37 -8.90
N LEU A 504 24.87 -27.55 -9.78
CA LEU A 504 23.44 -27.24 -9.86
C LEU A 504 22.59 -28.47 -10.23
N PHE A 505 23.06 -29.30 -11.16
CA PHE A 505 22.39 -30.52 -11.56
C PHE A 505 22.19 -31.47 -10.36
N ASN A 506 23.22 -31.64 -9.54
CA ASN A 506 23.12 -32.46 -8.33
C ASN A 506 22.24 -31.81 -7.25
N ALA A 507 22.22 -30.49 -7.18
CA ALA A 507 21.42 -29.76 -6.19
C ALA A 507 19.91 -29.75 -6.54
N GLN A 508 19.53 -29.70 -7.83
CA GLN A 508 18.12 -29.69 -8.27
C GLN A 508 17.36 -30.98 -7.90
N GLU A 509 18.05 -32.10 -7.68
CA GLU A 509 17.43 -33.35 -7.20
C GLU A 509 16.88 -33.19 -5.76
N ARG A 510 17.38 -32.20 -5.01
CA ARG A 510 17.01 -31.95 -3.61
C ARG A 510 15.94 -30.88 -3.45
N GLY A 511 15.63 -30.14 -4.51
CA GLY A 511 14.61 -29.09 -4.47
C GLY A 511 14.67 -28.12 -5.64
N THR A 512 13.92 -27.03 -5.52
CA THR A 512 13.83 -25.98 -6.52
C THR A 512 14.94 -24.95 -6.32
N LEU A 513 15.69 -24.66 -7.37
CA LEU A 513 16.80 -23.70 -7.33
C LEU A 513 16.33 -22.26 -7.59
N PHE A 514 16.98 -21.30 -6.91
CA PHE A 514 16.77 -19.85 -7.09
C PHE A 514 17.89 -19.22 -7.91
N ILE A 515 18.98 -19.92 -8.15
CA ILE A 515 20.16 -19.46 -8.88
C ILE A 515 20.41 -20.31 -10.14
N GLY A 516 21.14 -19.73 -11.08
CA GLY A 516 21.57 -20.39 -12.31
C GLY A 516 23.10 -20.51 -12.42
N PRO A 517 23.59 -21.10 -13.53
CA PRO A 517 25.03 -21.19 -13.81
C PRO A 517 25.67 -19.80 -13.94
N GLY A 518 26.90 -19.65 -13.44
CA GLY A 518 27.66 -18.40 -13.51
C GLY A 518 27.36 -17.41 -12.38
N GLU A 519 26.38 -17.70 -11.52
CA GLU A 519 26.06 -16.81 -10.39
C GLU A 519 27.04 -17.05 -9.22
N LYS A 520 27.50 -15.94 -8.63
CA LYS A 520 28.37 -15.97 -7.45
C LYS A 520 27.59 -16.38 -6.22
N VAL A 521 28.15 -17.27 -5.44
CA VAL A 521 27.57 -17.74 -4.18
C VAL A 521 28.63 -17.69 -3.07
N TYR A 522 28.16 -17.69 -1.84
CA TYR A 522 29.01 -17.80 -0.65
C TYR A 522 28.41 -18.76 0.38
N SER A 523 29.23 -19.25 1.28
CA SER A 523 28.77 -20.17 2.35
C SER A 523 27.66 -19.52 3.18
N GLY A 524 26.55 -20.23 3.36
CA GLY A 524 25.37 -19.72 4.07
C GLY A 524 24.36 -18.96 3.20
N MET A 525 24.66 -18.72 1.93
CA MET A 525 23.68 -18.21 0.96
C MET A 525 22.62 -19.28 0.67
N ILE A 526 21.36 -18.89 0.59
CA ILE A 526 20.26 -19.79 0.23
C ILE A 526 20.12 -19.78 -1.29
N VAL A 527 20.31 -20.95 -1.88
CA VAL A 527 20.32 -21.15 -3.33
C VAL A 527 19.09 -21.88 -3.85
N GLY A 528 18.18 -22.26 -2.96
CA GLY A 528 16.95 -22.95 -3.33
C GLY A 528 16.11 -23.35 -2.13
N GLN A 529 15.00 -24.01 -2.42
CA GLN A 529 14.03 -24.54 -1.48
C GLN A 529 13.98 -26.05 -1.59
N THR A 530 14.09 -26.77 -0.46
CA THR A 530 13.93 -28.23 -0.42
C THR A 530 12.48 -28.63 -0.18
N GLY A 531 12.08 -29.82 -0.60
CA GLY A 531 10.78 -30.41 -0.27
C GLY A 531 10.69 -30.95 1.17
N ARG A 532 11.82 -31.00 1.91
CA ARG A 532 11.88 -31.47 3.30
C ARG A 532 11.75 -30.32 4.29
N ALA A 533 11.39 -30.62 5.53
CA ALA A 533 11.27 -29.60 6.58
C ALA A 533 12.63 -29.05 7.05
N GLU A 534 13.69 -29.82 6.89
CA GLU A 534 15.04 -29.46 7.35
C GLU A 534 15.85 -28.79 6.23
N ASP A 535 16.72 -27.88 6.62
CA ASP A 535 17.68 -27.24 5.72
C ASP A 535 18.74 -28.25 5.26
N ILE A 536 19.14 -28.14 4.00
CA ILE A 536 20.13 -29.04 3.38
C ILE A 536 21.28 -28.21 2.82
N GLU A 537 22.52 -28.54 3.23
CA GLU A 537 23.70 -27.95 2.62
C GLU A 537 23.98 -28.62 1.26
N VAL A 538 24.23 -27.81 0.22
CA VAL A 538 24.53 -28.24 -1.14
C VAL A 538 25.79 -27.58 -1.68
N ASN A 539 26.58 -28.29 -2.46
CA ASN A 539 27.74 -27.72 -3.13
C ASN A 539 27.39 -27.45 -4.60
N VAL A 540 27.05 -26.20 -4.90
CA VAL A 540 26.72 -25.77 -6.26
C VAL A 540 27.95 -25.36 -7.10
N CYS A 541 29.14 -25.27 -6.46
CA CYS A 541 30.41 -24.97 -7.10
C CYS A 541 31.19 -26.24 -7.49
N LYS A 542 30.64 -27.45 -7.21
CA LYS A 542 31.31 -28.72 -7.41
C LYS A 542 31.55 -29.01 -8.88
N THR A 543 32.83 -29.19 -9.26
CA THR A 543 33.25 -29.58 -10.61
C THR A 543 33.11 -31.09 -10.82
N LYS A 544 32.87 -31.51 -12.05
CA LYS A 544 32.91 -32.93 -12.43
C LYS A 544 34.38 -33.38 -12.38
N HIS A 545 34.68 -34.39 -11.58
CA HIS A 545 36.00 -35.01 -11.64
C HIS A 545 36.18 -35.71 -12.99
N LEU A 546 37.20 -35.29 -13.75
CA LEU A 546 37.59 -35.97 -14.97
C LEU A 546 38.22 -37.33 -14.59
N SER A 547 37.51 -38.43 -14.83
CA SER A 547 38.09 -39.75 -14.76
C SER A 547 38.68 -40.10 -16.13
N ASN A 548 39.88 -40.74 -16.15
CA ASN A 548 40.54 -41.18 -17.39
C ASN A 548 39.82 -42.34 -18.11
N THR A 549 38.68 -42.81 -17.64
CA THR A 549 37.85 -43.84 -18.25
C THR A 549 36.77 -43.22 -19.10
N ARG A 550 36.91 -43.28 -20.42
CA ARG A 550 35.86 -42.93 -21.40
C ARG A 550 34.79 -44.02 -21.34
N THR A 551 33.68 -43.76 -20.66
CA THR A 551 32.44 -44.52 -20.83
C THR A 551 31.54 -43.74 -21.78
N SER A 552 31.02 -44.41 -22.80
CA SER A 552 30.17 -43.82 -23.86
C SER A 552 28.84 -43.22 -23.38
N SER A 553 28.51 -43.39 -22.09
CA SER A 553 27.30 -42.83 -21.45
C SER A 553 27.56 -41.53 -20.68
N SER A 554 28.78 -40.95 -20.73
CA SER A 554 29.16 -39.78 -19.90
C SER A 554 28.93 -38.42 -20.55
N ASP A 555 28.46 -38.38 -21.80
CA ASP A 555 28.25 -37.13 -22.57
C ASP A 555 26.79 -36.74 -22.75
N GLU A 556 25.86 -37.27 -21.91
CA GLU A 556 24.51 -36.71 -21.87
C GLU A 556 24.56 -35.26 -21.36
N ALA A 557 24.00 -34.35 -22.15
CA ALA A 557 23.90 -32.96 -21.77
C ALA A 557 23.07 -32.82 -20.46
N LEU A 558 23.72 -32.29 -19.40
CA LEU A 558 23.06 -32.03 -18.14
C LEU A 558 21.94 -31.01 -18.33
N ARG A 559 20.68 -31.44 -18.21
CA ARG A 559 19.54 -30.56 -18.29
C ARG A 559 19.23 -29.95 -16.92
N LEU A 560 19.31 -28.63 -16.83
CA LEU A 560 18.87 -27.88 -15.66
C LEU A 560 17.41 -27.46 -15.84
N VAL A 561 16.64 -27.61 -14.78
CA VAL A 561 15.31 -27.00 -14.67
C VAL A 561 15.51 -25.50 -14.53
N PRO A 562 14.71 -24.64 -15.20
CA PRO A 562 14.78 -23.20 -15.04
C PRO A 562 14.71 -22.80 -13.56
N LYS A 563 15.58 -21.86 -13.17
CA LYS A 563 15.57 -21.34 -11.80
C LYS A 563 14.26 -20.62 -11.49
N LYS A 564 13.77 -20.71 -10.26
CA LYS A 564 12.67 -19.90 -9.76
C LYS A 564 13.19 -18.53 -9.37
N VAL A 565 12.80 -17.49 -10.11
CA VAL A 565 13.10 -16.11 -9.75
C VAL A 565 12.04 -15.63 -8.77
N LEU A 566 12.47 -15.21 -7.58
CA LEU A 566 11.56 -14.66 -6.56
C LEU A 566 11.41 -13.16 -6.76
N SER A 567 10.16 -12.66 -6.73
CA SER A 567 9.92 -11.23 -6.56
C SER A 567 10.33 -10.77 -5.16
N LEU A 568 10.38 -9.46 -4.91
CA LEU A 568 10.67 -8.92 -3.58
C LEU A 568 9.68 -9.47 -2.54
N GLU A 569 8.39 -9.45 -2.84
CA GLU A 569 7.33 -9.94 -1.97
C GLU A 569 7.51 -11.44 -1.69
N GLN A 570 7.74 -12.23 -2.73
CA GLN A 570 7.98 -13.67 -2.58
C GLN A 570 9.23 -13.99 -1.75
N ALA A 571 10.28 -13.17 -1.87
CA ALA A 571 11.48 -13.31 -1.08
C ALA A 571 11.25 -12.94 0.40
N LEU A 572 10.50 -11.86 0.67
CA LEU A 572 10.10 -11.46 2.01
C LEU A 572 9.20 -12.50 2.70
N GLU A 573 8.27 -13.10 1.94
CA GLU A 573 7.43 -14.20 2.42
C GLU A 573 8.24 -15.46 2.70
N PHE A 574 9.27 -15.74 1.90
CA PHE A 574 10.07 -16.96 1.99
C PHE A 574 10.98 -16.99 3.21
N ILE A 575 11.62 -15.87 3.57
CA ILE A 575 12.64 -15.84 4.65
C ILE A 575 12.07 -16.27 6.00
N ASP A 576 12.89 -16.98 6.78
CA ASP A 576 12.56 -17.39 8.13
C ASP A 576 13.30 -16.54 9.18
N THR A 577 13.01 -16.76 10.47
CA THR A 577 13.56 -16.00 11.59
C THR A 577 15.07 -16.00 11.70
N ASP A 578 15.73 -17.07 11.21
CA ASP A 578 17.18 -17.22 11.15
C ASP A 578 17.79 -16.83 9.80
N GLU A 579 17.00 -16.20 8.92
CA GLU A 579 17.38 -15.79 7.58
C GLU A 579 17.31 -14.28 7.41
N LEU A 580 18.01 -13.76 6.41
CA LEU A 580 17.99 -12.37 5.98
C LEU A 580 17.84 -12.30 4.47
N LEU A 581 17.21 -11.23 4.00
CA LEU A 581 17.16 -10.88 2.58
C LEU A 581 18.13 -9.73 2.32
N GLU A 582 19.14 -9.99 1.49
CA GLU A 582 20.00 -8.93 0.92
C GLU A 582 19.26 -8.26 -0.22
N ILE A 583 19.24 -6.95 -0.19
CA ILE A 583 18.59 -6.10 -1.17
C ILE A 583 19.64 -5.20 -1.81
N THR A 584 19.82 -5.35 -3.10
CA THR A 584 20.72 -4.51 -3.89
C THR A 584 19.97 -3.97 -5.09
N PRO A 585 20.47 -2.95 -5.77
CA PRO A 585 19.86 -2.45 -7.01
C PRO A 585 19.66 -3.52 -8.09
N GLU A 586 20.56 -4.51 -8.15
CA GLU A 586 20.59 -5.53 -9.20
C GLU A 586 19.98 -6.86 -8.75
N ASN A 587 20.18 -7.26 -7.49
CA ASN A 587 19.86 -8.60 -7.02
C ASN A 587 19.11 -8.64 -5.68
N LEU A 588 18.35 -9.72 -5.50
CA LEU A 588 17.79 -10.15 -4.22
C LEU A 588 18.42 -11.48 -3.87
N ARG A 589 19.10 -11.56 -2.71
CA ARG A 589 19.76 -12.78 -2.24
C ARG A 589 19.31 -13.11 -0.83
N ILE A 590 18.97 -14.36 -0.61
CA ILE A 590 18.58 -14.84 0.73
C ILE A 590 19.78 -15.52 1.37
N ARG A 591 20.00 -15.28 2.65
CA ARG A 591 21.09 -15.92 3.39
C ARG A 591 20.71 -16.27 4.82
N LYS A 592 21.46 -17.17 5.42
CA LYS A 592 21.39 -17.39 6.86
C LYS A 592 22.02 -16.24 7.63
N LYS A 593 21.48 -15.91 8.81
CA LYS A 593 22.08 -14.93 9.74
C LYS A 593 23.49 -15.36 10.15
N ILE A 594 23.67 -16.65 10.42
CA ILE A 594 24.97 -17.26 10.75
C ILE A 594 25.49 -17.95 9.50
N LEU A 595 26.50 -17.38 8.85
CA LEU A 595 27.07 -17.90 7.61
C LEU A 595 27.93 -19.14 7.83
N ASP A 596 28.70 -19.20 8.94
CA ASP A 596 29.56 -20.33 9.27
C ASP A 596 28.73 -21.60 9.61
N PRO A 597 28.94 -22.72 8.89
CA PRO A 597 28.16 -23.96 9.09
C PRO A 597 28.32 -24.56 10.48
N THR A 598 29.51 -24.44 11.09
CA THR A 598 29.79 -24.99 12.41
C THR A 598 29.08 -24.20 13.51
N LEU A 599 29.15 -22.87 13.41
CA LEU A 599 28.45 -21.99 14.35
C LEU A 599 26.93 -22.15 14.22
N ARG A 600 26.41 -22.28 12.99
CA ARG A 600 25.00 -22.54 12.73
C ARG A 600 24.52 -23.84 13.36
N LYS A 601 25.23 -24.94 13.20
CA LYS A 601 24.91 -26.21 13.86
C LYS A 601 24.90 -26.11 15.39
N ARG A 602 25.88 -25.40 15.97
CA ARG A 602 25.94 -25.17 17.44
C ARG A 602 24.75 -24.34 17.93
N ALA A 603 24.36 -23.31 17.17
CA ALA A 603 23.20 -22.47 17.50
C ALA A 603 21.88 -23.27 17.47
N ASN A 604 21.69 -24.12 16.46
CA ASN A 604 20.51 -24.99 16.34
C ASN A 604 20.41 -26.01 17.50
N ILE A 605 21.51 -26.62 17.90
CA ILE A 605 21.53 -27.52 19.06
C ILE A 605 21.12 -26.80 20.36
N ARG A 606 21.60 -25.57 20.56
CA ARG A 606 21.21 -24.76 21.74
C ARG A 606 19.74 -24.36 21.73
N LYS A 607 19.16 -24.12 20.56
CA LYS A 607 17.73 -23.76 20.40
C LYS A 607 16.83 -24.97 20.71
N ASN A 608 17.22 -26.18 20.30
CA ASN A 608 16.46 -27.40 20.54
C ASN A 608 16.55 -27.91 21.99
N ASN A 609 17.53 -27.44 22.77
CA ASN A 609 17.72 -27.80 24.19
C ASN A 609 17.09 -26.77 25.16
N LYS A 610 16.46 -25.73 24.67
CA LYS A 610 15.63 -24.78 25.44
C LYS A 610 14.14 -25.03 25.20
#